data_38d3bfb7a9dbab9f4296df93c8725266
#
_entry.id   38d3bfb7a9dbab9f4296df93c8725266
#
_cell.length_a   1.000
_cell.length_b   1.000
_cell.length_c   1.000
_cell.angle_alpha   90.00
_cell.angle_beta   90.00
_cell.angle_gamma   90.00
#
_symmetry.space_group_name_H-M   'P 1'
#
loop_
_entity.id
_entity.type
_entity.pdbx_description
1 polymer ?
#
loop_
_entity_poly.entity_id
_entity_poly.type
_entity_poly.pdbx_seq_one_letter_code
_entity_poly.pdbx_strand_id
1 'polypeptide(L)'
;MKKAFVFSLCTAAILSMSSGMLWAQTTEALANESTAACEASASVKATPDMVKAKVDEACELINKEGSAGFAKLQGKDSPFIFAGTYIWINDFDGIMLMHPIKYKMNGNNVLQIKDSNGKMFFVDFIEVCKNKGLGWVDYLWPKPGEKAPSQKLSYVKKAVCDGKDVVVGCGIYDVSPEEIATLTK
;
A
#
# COMPACT_ATOMS: atom_id res chain seq x y z
N MET A 1 62.00 38.80 1.32
CA MET A 1 61.14 37.81 1.99
C MET A 1 59.83 37.74 1.23
N LYS A 2 59.66 36.72 0.37
CA LYS A 2 58.42 36.51 -0.41
C LYS A 2 57.65 35.33 0.23
N LYS A 3 56.47 35.63 0.77
CA LYS A 3 55.55 34.59 1.30
C LYS A 3 54.75 34.01 0.15
N ALA A 4 54.92 32.69 -0.12
CA ALA A 4 54.10 31.95 -1.06
C ALA A 4 52.80 31.57 -0.37
N PHE A 5 51.67 32.00 -0.98
CA PHE A 5 50.32 31.56 -0.60
C PHE A 5 50.02 30.25 -1.39
N VAL A 6 49.86 29.15 -0.66
CA VAL A 6 49.40 27.88 -1.25
C VAL A 6 47.89 27.90 -1.22
N PHE A 7 47.25 28.02 -2.43
CA PHE A 7 45.83 27.80 -2.60
C PHE A 7 45.57 26.27 -2.64
N SER A 8 44.96 25.74 -1.59
CA SER A 8 44.44 24.39 -1.59
C SER A 8 43.11 24.36 -2.36
N LEU A 9 43.10 23.76 -3.54
CA LEU A 9 41.89 23.47 -4.29
C LEU A 9 41.19 22.26 -3.62
N CYS A 10 40.14 22.53 -2.84
CA CYS A 10 39.15 21.51 -2.48
C CYS A 10 38.30 21.23 -3.72
N THR A 11 38.60 20.16 -4.44
CA THR A 11 37.70 19.59 -5.45
C THR A 11 36.52 18.93 -4.75
N ALA A 12 35.40 19.61 -4.67
CA ALA A 12 34.12 19.00 -4.30
C ALA A 12 33.69 18.08 -5.47
N ALA A 13 33.83 16.78 -5.26
CA ALA A 13 33.24 15.78 -6.15
C ALA A 13 31.71 15.85 -6.02
N ILE A 14 31.06 16.55 -6.94
CA ILE A 14 29.59 16.51 -7.08
C ILE A 14 29.28 15.16 -7.71
N LEU A 15 28.89 14.17 -6.88
CA LEU A 15 28.29 12.94 -7.37
C LEU A 15 26.94 13.32 -8.01
N SER A 16 26.89 13.34 -9.34
CA SER A 16 25.64 13.44 -10.09
C SER A 16 24.90 12.10 -9.96
N MET A 17 24.07 11.96 -8.92
CA MET A 17 23.10 10.86 -8.86
C MET A 17 22.11 11.06 -10.03
N SER A 18 21.95 10.00 -10.86
CA SER A 18 20.94 10.02 -11.90
C SER A 18 19.55 10.23 -11.28
N SER A 19 18.68 10.99 -11.96
CA SER A 19 17.33 11.27 -11.49
C SER A 19 16.56 9.99 -11.11
N GLY A 20 16.79 8.88 -11.81
CA GLY A 20 16.20 7.58 -11.50
C GLY A 20 16.61 6.97 -10.14
N MET A 21 17.86 7.19 -9.69
CA MET A 21 18.30 6.76 -8.36
C MET A 21 17.65 7.57 -7.24
N LEU A 22 17.44 8.86 -7.43
CA LEU A 22 16.81 9.73 -6.44
C LEU A 22 15.33 9.36 -6.24
N TRP A 23 14.59 9.06 -7.31
CA TRP A 23 13.19 8.60 -7.24
C TRP A 23 13.06 7.25 -6.53
N ALA A 24 13.93 6.29 -6.81
CA ALA A 24 13.91 4.99 -6.16
C ALA A 24 14.18 5.09 -4.65
N GLN A 25 15.14 5.93 -4.25
CA GLN A 25 15.46 6.17 -2.83
C GLN A 25 14.30 6.85 -2.07
N THR A 26 13.60 7.79 -2.70
CA THR A 26 12.44 8.45 -2.07
C THR A 26 11.26 7.50 -1.91
N THR A 27 11.01 6.61 -2.87
CA THR A 27 9.92 5.63 -2.80
C THR A 27 10.17 4.57 -1.72
N GLU A 28 11.41 4.09 -1.61
CA GLU A 28 11.79 3.13 -0.57
C GLU A 28 11.74 3.75 0.82
N ALA A 29 12.23 4.98 0.98
CA ALA A 29 12.16 5.71 2.24
C ALA A 29 10.70 5.90 2.70
N LEU A 30 9.81 6.27 1.80
CA LEU A 30 8.39 6.44 2.08
C LEU A 30 7.70 5.13 2.47
N ALA A 31 8.08 4.01 1.83
CA ALA A 31 7.57 2.70 2.20
C ALA A 31 8.09 2.23 3.57
N ASN A 32 9.32 2.57 3.93
CA ASN A 32 9.87 2.29 5.26
C ASN A 32 9.15 3.11 6.34
N GLU A 33 8.86 4.38 6.09
CA GLU A 33 8.03 5.22 6.96
C GLU A 33 6.62 4.65 7.13
N SER A 34 6.00 4.22 6.04
CA SER A 34 4.68 3.58 6.05
C SER A 34 4.68 2.27 6.86
N THR A 35 5.74 1.48 6.74
CA THR A 35 5.90 0.23 7.48
C THR A 35 6.02 0.52 8.98
N ALA A 36 6.91 1.44 9.36
CA ALA A 36 7.10 1.83 10.75
C ALA A 36 5.82 2.41 11.39
N ALA A 37 5.08 3.25 10.66
CA ALA A 37 3.79 3.78 11.13
C ALA A 37 2.75 2.66 11.33
N CYS A 38 2.73 1.68 10.42
CA CYS A 38 1.83 0.54 10.53
C CYS A 38 2.15 -0.31 11.76
N GLU A 39 3.43 -0.63 11.98
CA GLU A 39 3.89 -1.36 13.16
C GLU A 39 3.59 -0.59 14.46
N ALA A 40 3.85 0.70 14.50
CA ALA A 40 3.57 1.55 15.67
C ALA A 40 2.07 1.61 16.02
N SER A 41 1.19 1.55 15.03
CA SER A 41 -0.27 1.55 15.21
C SER A 41 -0.86 0.18 15.57
N ALA A 42 -0.08 -0.90 15.50
CA ALA A 42 -0.55 -2.28 15.68
C ALA A 42 -0.95 -2.64 17.14
N SER A 43 -0.69 -1.75 18.11
CA SER A 43 -1.21 -1.89 19.48
C SER A 43 -2.75 -1.82 19.55
N VAL A 44 -3.37 -1.21 18.55
CA VAL A 44 -4.83 -1.21 18.34
C VAL A 44 -5.17 -2.25 17.28
N LYS A 45 -6.12 -3.15 17.58
CA LYS A 45 -6.60 -4.12 16.58
C LYS A 45 -7.61 -3.45 15.65
N ALA A 46 -7.37 -3.53 14.34
CA ALA A 46 -8.34 -3.08 13.35
C ALA A 46 -9.63 -3.92 13.41
N THR A 47 -10.77 -3.26 13.35
CA THR A 47 -12.09 -3.92 13.28
C THR A 47 -12.67 -3.86 11.87
N PRO A 48 -13.64 -4.73 11.52
CA PRO A 48 -14.34 -4.65 10.22
C PRO A 48 -14.94 -3.28 9.94
N ASP A 49 -15.53 -2.61 10.94
CA ASP A 49 -16.13 -1.30 10.76
C ASP A 49 -15.09 -0.20 10.53
N MET A 50 -13.95 -0.25 11.23
CA MET A 50 -12.83 0.67 10.98
C MET A 50 -12.32 0.53 9.56
N VAL A 51 -12.16 -0.71 9.08
CA VAL A 51 -11.67 -1.01 7.73
C VAL A 51 -12.66 -0.49 6.68
N LYS A 52 -13.97 -0.76 6.83
CA LYS A 52 -15.01 -0.24 5.93
C LYS A 52 -14.99 1.27 5.85
N ALA A 53 -14.99 1.96 7.01
CA ALA A 53 -14.97 3.42 7.07
C ALA A 53 -13.72 3.99 6.36
N LYS A 54 -12.55 3.40 6.58
CA LYS A 54 -11.31 3.87 5.94
C LYS A 54 -11.24 3.59 4.43
N VAL A 55 -11.82 2.49 3.98
CA VAL A 55 -11.96 2.22 2.54
C VAL A 55 -12.93 3.21 1.91
N ASP A 56 -14.03 3.55 2.58
CA ASP A 56 -15.00 4.55 2.11
C ASP A 56 -14.34 5.93 1.99
N GLU A 57 -13.63 6.40 3.02
CA GLU A 57 -12.85 7.64 2.99
C GLU A 57 -11.82 7.65 1.84
N ALA A 58 -11.11 6.53 1.63
CA ALA A 58 -10.13 6.41 0.55
C ALA A 58 -10.81 6.43 -0.83
N CYS A 59 -11.97 5.77 -1.00
CA CYS A 59 -12.74 5.83 -2.23
C CYS A 59 -13.18 7.27 -2.56
N GLU A 60 -13.68 8.02 -1.57
CA GLU A 60 -14.04 9.42 -1.75
C GLU A 60 -12.85 10.28 -2.16
N LEU A 61 -11.69 10.09 -1.49
CA LEU A 61 -10.44 10.76 -1.85
C LEU A 61 -10.04 10.49 -3.29
N ILE A 62 -10.04 9.21 -3.70
CA ILE A 62 -9.59 8.80 -5.03
C ILE A 62 -10.59 9.21 -6.12
N ASN A 63 -11.89 9.11 -5.87
CA ASN A 63 -12.92 9.61 -6.79
C ASN A 63 -12.79 11.13 -7.05
N LYS A 64 -12.33 11.89 -6.04
CA LYS A 64 -12.16 13.33 -6.12
C LYS A 64 -10.84 13.78 -6.71
N GLU A 65 -9.74 13.16 -6.29
CA GLU A 65 -8.37 13.62 -6.57
C GLU A 65 -7.61 12.72 -7.56
N GLY A 66 -8.17 11.57 -7.92
CA GLY A 66 -7.47 10.59 -8.77
C GLY A 66 -6.14 10.13 -8.17
N SER A 67 -5.16 9.91 -9.00
CA SER A 67 -3.80 9.48 -8.60
C SER A 67 -3.04 10.53 -7.78
N ALA A 68 -3.42 11.80 -7.83
CA ALA A 68 -2.84 12.83 -6.94
C ALA A 68 -3.12 12.54 -5.45
N GLY A 69 -4.21 11.84 -5.15
CA GLY A 69 -4.56 11.40 -3.80
C GLY A 69 -3.62 10.34 -3.21
N PHE A 70 -2.84 9.61 -4.02
CA PHE A 70 -1.98 8.51 -3.54
C PHE A 70 -0.95 8.97 -2.51
N ALA A 71 -0.45 10.20 -2.61
CA ALA A 71 0.48 10.74 -1.65
C ALA A 71 -0.07 10.80 -0.22
N LYS A 72 -1.40 10.92 -0.06
CA LYS A 72 -2.07 10.97 1.24
C LYS A 72 -2.27 9.59 1.88
N LEU A 73 -2.12 8.51 1.08
CA LEU A 73 -2.34 7.13 1.51
C LEU A 73 -1.07 6.46 2.07
N GLN A 74 0.07 7.15 2.10
CA GLN A 74 1.37 6.59 2.45
C GLN A 74 2.20 7.58 3.30
N GLY A 75 3.29 7.10 3.90
CA GLY A 75 4.14 7.87 4.80
C GLY A 75 3.66 7.81 6.26
N LYS A 76 4.51 8.32 7.16
CA LYS A 76 4.34 8.19 8.62
C LYS A 76 3.09 8.89 9.17
N ASP A 77 2.64 9.96 8.52
CA ASP A 77 1.53 10.79 8.99
C ASP A 77 0.21 10.48 8.24
N SER A 78 0.17 9.41 7.44
CA SER A 78 -1.01 9.03 6.68
C SER A 78 -2.14 8.52 7.60
N PRO A 79 -3.35 9.11 7.55
CA PRO A 79 -4.49 8.60 8.30
C PRO A 79 -5.04 7.27 7.76
N PHE A 80 -4.50 6.80 6.62
CA PHE A 80 -4.84 5.54 5.97
C PHE A 80 -3.88 4.40 6.32
N ILE A 81 -2.94 4.66 7.24
CA ILE A 81 -2.11 3.66 7.91
C ILE A 81 -2.50 3.68 9.38
N PHE A 82 -3.19 2.65 9.85
CA PHE A 82 -3.85 2.65 11.16
C PHE A 82 -4.01 1.23 11.71
N ALA A 83 -4.00 1.06 12.99
CA ALA A 83 -4.35 -0.20 13.67
C ALA A 83 -3.63 -1.44 13.06
N GLY A 84 -2.36 -1.30 12.68
CA GLY A 84 -1.56 -2.37 12.07
C GLY A 84 -1.94 -2.71 10.63
N THR A 85 -2.70 -1.85 9.94
CA THR A 85 -3.13 -2.06 8.55
C THR A 85 -3.02 -0.79 7.70
N TYR A 86 -3.33 -0.90 6.42
CA TYR A 86 -3.12 0.13 5.41
C TYR A 86 -4.08 -0.04 4.22
N ILE A 87 -4.28 1.05 3.46
CA ILE A 87 -4.99 1.05 2.18
C ILE A 87 -4.00 0.72 1.03
N TRP A 88 -4.45 -0.03 0.03
CA TRP A 88 -3.78 -0.19 -1.27
C TRP A 88 -4.78 0.01 -2.41
N ILE A 89 -4.26 0.25 -3.63
CA ILE A 89 -5.07 0.46 -4.82
C ILE A 89 -4.47 -0.29 -6.01
N ASN A 90 -5.27 -1.08 -6.70
CA ASN A 90 -4.93 -1.66 -8.01
C ASN A 90 -6.07 -1.40 -9.00
N ASP A 91 -5.75 -1.37 -10.31
CA ASP A 91 -6.78 -1.27 -11.33
C ASP A 91 -7.41 -2.62 -11.66
N PHE A 92 -8.43 -2.61 -12.52
CA PHE A 92 -9.13 -3.82 -12.96
C PHE A 92 -8.36 -4.64 -14.00
N ASP A 93 -7.26 -4.11 -14.55
CA ASP A 93 -6.31 -4.84 -15.39
C ASP A 93 -5.23 -5.54 -14.56
N GLY A 94 -5.30 -5.37 -13.23
CA GLY A 94 -4.39 -5.97 -12.25
C GLY A 94 -3.07 -5.24 -12.07
N ILE A 95 -2.98 -3.97 -12.47
CA ILE A 95 -1.79 -3.17 -12.20
C ILE A 95 -1.90 -2.59 -10.79
N MET A 96 -0.91 -2.84 -9.96
CA MET A 96 -0.80 -2.19 -8.65
C MET A 96 -0.50 -0.71 -8.84
N LEU A 97 -1.44 0.15 -8.52
CA LEU A 97 -1.27 1.60 -8.65
C LEU A 97 -0.57 2.21 -7.45
N MET A 98 -0.95 1.77 -6.25
CA MET A 98 -0.34 2.24 -5.00
C MET A 98 -0.41 1.17 -3.90
N HIS A 99 0.74 0.79 -3.37
CA HIS A 99 0.87 -0.05 -2.19
C HIS A 99 1.88 0.60 -1.25
N PRO A 100 1.48 1.07 -0.05
CA PRO A 100 2.33 1.92 0.78
C PRO A 100 3.53 1.20 1.38
N ILE A 101 3.48 -0.12 1.54
CA ILE A 101 4.54 -0.94 2.18
C ILE A 101 5.32 -1.74 1.13
N LYS A 102 4.63 -2.47 0.26
CA LYS A 102 5.25 -3.29 -0.79
C LYS A 102 5.43 -2.49 -2.08
N TYR A 103 6.12 -1.34 -2.00
CA TYR A 103 6.26 -0.37 -3.09
C TYR A 103 6.79 -0.96 -4.41
N LYS A 104 7.57 -2.06 -4.34
CA LYS A 104 8.08 -2.77 -5.53
C LYS A 104 6.96 -3.42 -6.37
N MET A 105 5.76 -3.52 -5.83
CA MET A 105 4.59 -3.97 -6.59
C MET A 105 4.01 -2.85 -7.47
N ASN A 106 4.24 -1.58 -7.13
CA ASN A 106 3.68 -0.45 -7.85
C ASN A 106 4.14 -0.44 -9.32
N GLY A 107 3.18 -0.29 -10.23
CA GLY A 107 3.39 -0.37 -11.67
C GLY A 107 3.46 -1.78 -12.24
N ASN A 108 3.46 -2.83 -11.43
CA ASN A 108 3.52 -4.21 -11.88
C ASN A 108 2.15 -4.89 -11.88
N ASN A 109 1.99 -5.88 -12.77
CA ASN A 109 0.80 -6.71 -12.80
C ASN A 109 0.84 -7.72 -11.64
N VAL A 110 -0.24 -7.75 -10.84
CA VAL A 110 -0.35 -8.57 -9.62
C VAL A 110 -1.27 -9.78 -9.77
N LEU A 111 -1.88 -10.00 -10.94
CA LEU A 111 -2.85 -11.07 -11.15
C LEU A 111 -2.27 -12.47 -10.93
N GLN A 112 -0.96 -12.65 -11.16
CA GLN A 112 -0.29 -13.94 -10.97
C GLN A 112 0.24 -14.15 -9.56
N ILE A 113 0.10 -13.16 -8.67
CA ILE A 113 0.51 -13.30 -7.27
C ILE A 113 -0.46 -14.26 -6.57
N LYS A 114 0.12 -15.27 -5.92
CA LYS A 114 -0.60 -16.28 -5.16
C LYS A 114 -0.20 -16.21 -3.69
N ASP A 115 -1.15 -16.52 -2.83
CA ASP A 115 -0.84 -16.79 -1.44
C ASP A 115 -0.20 -18.18 -1.26
N SER A 116 0.15 -18.56 -0.04
CA SER A 116 0.78 -19.84 0.27
C SER A 116 -0.10 -21.05 -0.05
N ASN A 117 -1.41 -20.87 -0.20
CA ASN A 117 -2.37 -21.90 -0.59
C ASN A 117 -2.64 -21.92 -2.09
N GLY A 118 -1.98 -21.06 -2.87
CA GLY A 118 -2.14 -20.96 -4.33
C GLY A 118 -3.31 -20.09 -4.77
N LYS A 119 -3.97 -19.35 -3.85
CA LYS A 119 -5.10 -18.46 -4.13
C LYS A 119 -4.63 -17.18 -4.82
N MET A 120 -5.21 -16.86 -5.97
CA MET A 120 -4.95 -15.61 -6.72
C MET A 120 -5.88 -14.50 -6.21
N PHE A 121 -5.64 -14.05 -5.01
CA PHE A 121 -6.55 -13.16 -4.28
C PHE A 121 -6.74 -11.77 -4.93
N PHE A 122 -5.82 -11.27 -5.76
CA PHE A 122 -6.02 -10.05 -6.53
C PHE A 122 -7.08 -10.23 -7.63
N VAL A 123 -7.17 -11.43 -8.20
CA VAL A 123 -8.27 -11.77 -9.14
C VAL A 123 -9.60 -11.73 -8.40
N ASP A 124 -9.67 -12.34 -7.20
CA ASP A 124 -10.89 -12.35 -6.39
C ASP A 124 -11.33 -10.93 -5.99
N PHE A 125 -10.38 -10.04 -5.65
CA PHE A 125 -10.67 -8.63 -5.36
C PHE A 125 -11.36 -7.93 -6.52
N ILE A 126 -10.82 -8.12 -7.73
CA ILE A 126 -11.36 -7.52 -8.95
C ILE A 126 -12.74 -8.11 -9.27
N GLU A 127 -12.92 -9.43 -9.14
CA GLU A 127 -14.21 -10.09 -9.38
C GLU A 127 -15.29 -9.62 -8.40
N VAL A 128 -14.96 -9.51 -7.11
CA VAL A 128 -15.87 -8.97 -6.10
C VAL A 128 -16.27 -7.54 -6.45
N CYS A 129 -15.31 -6.68 -6.81
CA CYS A 129 -15.60 -5.29 -7.17
C CYS A 129 -16.38 -5.19 -8.49
N LYS A 130 -16.14 -6.05 -9.50
CA LYS A 130 -16.89 -6.09 -10.75
C LYS A 130 -18.34 -6.53 -10.55
N ASN A 131 -18.56 -7.57 -9.73
CA ASN A 131 -19.85 -8.22 -9.61
C ASN A 131 -20.75 -7.57 -8.56
N LYS A 132 -20.17 -7.12 -7.42
CA LYS A 132 -20.92 -6.61 -6.26
C LYS A 132 -20.58 -5.15 -5.92
N GLY A 133 -19.54 -4.57 -6.52
CA GLY A 133 -19.04 -3.25 -6.18
C GLY A 133 -18.18 -3.20 -4.91
N LEU A 134 -18.38 -4.14 -3.99
CA LEU A 134 -17.66 -4.24 -2.72
C LEU A 134 -17.80 -5.64 -2.11
N GLY A 135 -16.93 -5.99 -1.19
CA GLY A 135 -17.04 -7.24 -0.41
C GLY A 135 -15.76 -7.61 0.34
N TRP A 136 -15.79 -8.77 0.95
CA TRP A 136 -14.68 -9.30 1.73
C TRP A 136 -14.04 -10.48 1.01
N VAL A 137 -12.71 -10.59 1.11
CA VAL A 137 -11.91 -11.71 0.58
C VAL A 137 -10.86 -12.10 1.61
N ASP A 138 -10.81 -13.38 1.93
CA ASP A 138 -9.83 -13.99 2.82
C ASP A 138 -8.62 -14.54 2.04
N TYR A 139 -7.43 -14.45 2.59
CA TYR A 139 -6.19 -14.97 1.99
C TYR A 139 -5.04 -14.94 3.00
N LEU A 140 -3.91 -15.51 2.64
CA LEU A 140 -2.68 -15.47 3.44
C LEU A 140 -1.77 -14.35 2.96
N TRP A 141 -1.37 -13.44 3.88
CA TRP A 141 -0.46 -12.35 3.57
C TRP A 141 0.40 -11.98 4.78
N PRO A 142 1.70 -11.66 4.60
CA PRO A 142 2.54 -11.23 5.72
C PRO A 142 2.03 -9.94 6.35
N LYS A 143 2.08 -9.87 7.68
CA LYS A 143 1.88 -8.61 8.40
C LYS A 143 2.99 -7.61 8.05
N PRO A 144 2.76 -6.31 8.19
CA PRO A 144 3.82 -5.31 8.08
C PRO A 144 5.03 -5.69 8.95
N GLY A 145 6.23 -5.58 8.37
CA GLY A 145 7.48 -5.98 9.04
C GLY A 145 7.76 -7.50 9.09
N GLU A 146 6.76 -8.36 8.87
CA GLU A 146 6.90 -9.80 8.93
C GLU A 146 7.14 -10.44 7.55
N LYS A 147 7.73 -11.64 7.56
CA LYS A 147 7.92 -12.47 6.35
C LYS A 147 6.96 -13.66 6.31
N ALA A 148 6.55 -14.16 7.47
CA ALA A 148 5.63 -15.28 7.55
C ALA A 148 4.21 -14.85 7.15
N PRO A 149 3.50 -15.66 6.34
CA PRO A 149 2.12 -15.36 6.00
C PRO A 149 1.21 -15.56 7.20
N SER A 150 0.25 -14.66 7.35
CA SER A 150 -0.81 -14.71 8.37
C SER A 150 -2.17 -14.64 7.69
N GLN A 151 -3.21 -15.18 8.32
CA GLN A 151 -4.57 -15.04 7.83
C GLN A 151 -4.95 -13.57 7.76
N LYS A 152 -5.36 -13.13 6.59
CA LYS A 152 -5.83 -11.77 6.32
C LYS A 152 -7.21 -11.82 5.70
N LEU A 153 -8.09 -10.94 6.15
CA LEU A 153 -9.41 -10.72 5.57
C LEU A 153 -9.48 -9.27 5.10
N SER A 154 -9.64 -9.05 3.81
CA SER A 154 -9.66 -7.71 3.23
C SER A 154 -11.03 -7.31 2.72
N TYR A 155 -11.46 -6.11 3.09
CA TYR A 155 -12.58 -5.43 2.46
C TYR A 155 -12.06 -4.66 1.24
N VAL A 156 -12.74 -4.86 0.13
CA VAL A 156 -12.44 -4.19 -1.14
C VAL A 156 -13.68 -3.47 -1.64
N LYS A 157 -13.48 -2.32 -2.26
CA LYS A 157 -14.54 -1.50 -2.84
C LYS A 157 -14.08 -0.88 -4.14
N LYS A 158 -14.99 -0.85 -5.11
CA LYS A 158 -14.78 -0.18 -6.38
C LYS A 158 -14.77 1.34 -6.19
N ALA A 159 -13.82 2.00 -6.83
CA ALA A 159 -13.75 3.45 -6.97
C ALA A 159 -13.35 3.82 -8.42
N VAL A 160 -13.28 5.11 -8.72
CA VAL A 160 -12.80 5.63 -10.00
C VAL A 160 -11.56 6.49 -9.77
N CYS A 161 -10.47 6.16 -10.45
CA CYS A 161 -9.22 6.91 -10.41
C CYS A 161 -8.88 7.37 -11.82
N ASP A 162 -8.81 8.67 -12.05
CA ASP A 162 -8.50 9.27 -13.37
C ASP A 162 -9.33 8.68 -14.52
N GLY A 163 -10.63 8.45 -14.26
CA GLY A 163 -11.58 7.89 -15.22
C GLY A 163 -11.54 6.37 -15.40
N LYS A 164 -10.74 5.64 -14.61
CA LYS A 164 -10.65 4.17 -14.64
C LYS A 164 -11.19 3.54 -13.37
N ASP A 165 -11.85 2.40 -13.50
CA ASP A 165 -12.28 1.60 -12.36
C ASP A 165 -11.07 1.01 -11.62
N VAL A 166 -11.08 1.15 -10.29
CA VAL A 166 -10.04 0.63 -9.41
C VAL A 166 -10.63 -0.11 -8.22
N VAL A 167 -9.83 -0.99 -7.65
CA VAL A 167 -10.05 -1.62 -6.34
C VAL A 167 -9.32 -0.80 -5.30
N VAL A 168 -10.03 -0.32 -4.29
CA VAL A 168 -9.49 0.24 -3.06
C VAL A 168 -9.68 -0.81 -1.97
N GLY A 169 -8.61 -1.23 -1.31
CA GLY A 169 -8.65 -2.31 -0.35
C GLY A 169 -7.92 -2.03 0.95
N CYS A 170 -8.42 -2.62 2.03
CA CYS A 170 -7.80 -2.65 3.35
C CYS A 170 -8.10 -3.98 4.03
N GLY A 171 -7.17 -4.53 4.80
CA GLY A 171 -7.37 -5.83 5.44
C GLY A 171 -7.10 -5.84 6.93
N ILE A 172 -7.73 -6.77 7.62
CA ILE A 172 -7.48 -7.11 9.02
C ILE A 172 -6.77 -8.44 9.12
N TYR A 173 -5.95 -8.59 10.15
CA TYR A 173 -5.23 -9.82 10.47
C TYR A 173 -5.81 -10.48 11.72
N ASP A 174 -5.44 -11.74 11.94
CA ASP A 174 -5.85 -12.52 13.12
C ASP A 174 -7.37 -12.59 13.28
N VAL A 175 -8.06 -12.81 12.17
CA VAL A 175 -9.52 -12.94 12.11
C VAL A 175 -9.89 -14.39 12.34
N SER A 176 -10.91 -14.65 13.18
CA SER A 176 -11.37 -16.00 13.43
C SER A 176 -12.09 -16.61 12.21
N PRO A 177 -12.10 -17.94 12.06
CA PRO A 177 -12.85 -18.59 10.98
C PRO A 177 -14.35 -18.22 10.98
N GLU A 178 -14.93 -17.99 12.17
CA GLU A 178 -16.33 -17.61 12.33
C GLU A 178 -16.60 -16.20 11.81
N GLU A 179 -15.68 -15.26 12.09
CA GLU A 179 -15.76 -13.90 11.56
C GLU A 179 -15.61 -13.90 10.04
N ILE A 180 -14.64 -14.68 9.50
CA ILE A 180 -14.47 -14.86 8.05
C ILE A 180 -15.76 -15.37 7.42
N ALA A 181 -16.32 -16.47 7.94
CA ALA A 181 -17.54 -17.08 7.44
C ALA A 181 -18.75 -16.14 7.51
N THR A 182 -18.77 -15.19 8.43
CA THR A 182 -19.85 -14.20 8.58
C THR A 182 -19.71 -13.08 7.58
N LEU A 183 -18.49 -12.58 7.35
CA LEU A 183 -18.23 -11.39 6.55
C LEU A 183 -18.12 -11.70 5.03
N THR A 184 -17.78 -12.94 4.65
CA THR A 184 -17.62 -13.35 3.24
C THR A 184 -18.90 -13.85 2.58
N LYS A 185 -20.02 -13.90 3.29
CA LYS A 185 -21.36 -14.21 2.73
C LYS A 185 -21.89 -13.05 1.90
#